data_787cf5f9fbf3eea910fe108a711171b9
#
_entry.id   787cf5f9fbf3eea910fe108a711171b9
#
_cell.length_a   1.000
_cell.length_b   1.000
_cell.length_c   1.000
_cell.angle_alpha   90.00
_cell.angle_beta   90.00
_cell.angle_gamma   90.00
#
_symmetry.space_group_name_H-M   'P 1'
#
loop_
_entity.id
_entity.type
_entity.pdbx_description
1 polymer ?
#
loop_
_entity_poly.entity_id
_entity_poly.type
_entity_poly.pdbx_seq_one_letter_code
_entity_poly.pdbx_strand_id
1 'polypeptide(L)'
;MTISHSSDKKTVNVLVPYPVGKPYSYLMGDADLGVGDFVLVPIGRRQSVGVVHSLGAPDVDLSRLKPVMDRFPVPPMPESQLRLLDWIAKYTMADVGSVLKMALPRPVENALKKAPKKPDVYPCTQVPQIKGDVELSHDQVQAAEKISQAVDAGRFEALLLDGVTGSGKTEVYFQAMSKIFEKGGQVLILLP
;
A
#
# COMPACT_ATOMS: atom_id res chain seq x y z
N MET A 1 2.16 -33.28 39.19
CA MET A 1 2.95 -33.04 37.93
C MET A 1 2.15 -32.09 37.08
N THR A 2 2.34 -30.79 37.28
CA THR A 2 1.56 -29.75 36.61
C THR A 2 2.35 -29.31 35.37
N ILE A 3 1.91 -29.72 34.20
CA ILE A 3 2.50 -29.29 32.92
C ILE A 3 2.01 -27.87 32.70
N SER A 4 2.87 -26.87 32.98
CA SER A 4 2.59 -25.48 32.59
C SER A 4 2.71 -25.40 31.05
N HIS A 5 1.57 -25.25 30.38
CA HIS A 5 1.53 -24.81 29.01
C HIS A 5 2.10 -23.39 28.95
N SER A 6 3.38 -23.31 28.63
CA SER A 6 3.96 -22.06 28.12
C SER A 6 3.27 -21.78 26.79
N SER A 7 2.21 -21.01 26.82
CA SER A 7 1.60 -20.43 25.61
C SER A 7 2.70 -19.65 24.90
N ASP A 8 3.14 -20.14 23.75
CA ASP A 8 4.06 -19.44 22.85
C ASP A 8 3.40 -18.11 22.45
N LYS A 9 3.66 -17.06 23.24
CA LYS A 9 3.10 -15.73 22.98
C LYS A 9 3.68 -15.21 21.69
N LYS A 10 2.94 -15.38 20.60
CA LYS A 10 3.32 -14.83 19.29
C LYS A 10 3.44 -13.32 19.37
N THR A 11 4.48 -12.76 18.77
CA THR A 11 4.77 -11.34 18.77
C THR A 11 4.87 -10.81 17.34
N VAL A 12 4.54 -9.52 17.18
CA VAL A 12 4.62 -8.80 15.93
C VAL A 12 5.37 -7.48 16.12
N ASN A 13 6.11 -7.07 15.14
CA ASN A 13 6.75 -5.77 15.09
C ASN A 13 5.92 -4.85 14.20
N VAL A 14 5.43 -3.76 14.77
CA VAL A 14 4.51 -2.83 14.13
C VAL A 14 5.21 -1.49 13.88
N LEU A 15 5.20 -1.07 12.63
CA LEU A 15 5.64 0.25 12.23
C LEU A 15 4.51 1.24 12.48
N VAL A 16 4.82 2.36 13.15
CA VAL A 16 3.84 3.38 13.53
C VAL A 16 4.24 4.74 12.93
N PRO A 17 3.27 5.63 12.58
CA PRO A 17 3.55 6.90 11.89
C PRO A 17 4.05 7.98 12.86
N TYR A 18 5.09 7.65 13.62
CA TYR A 18 5.81 8.54 14.53
C TYR A 18 7.30 8.57 14.17
N PRO A 19 8.04 9.60 14.58
CA PRO A 19 9.49 9.69 14.33
C PRO A 19 10.24 8.67 15.18
N VAL A 20 10.18 7.41 14.77
CA VAL A 20 10.85 6.26 15.40
C VAL A 20 11.66 5.52 14.36
N GLY A 21 12.91 5.21 14.71
CA GLY A 21 13.87 4.58 13.80
C GLY A 21 13.64 3.07 13.59
N LYS A 22 12.76 2.45 14.37
CA LYS A 22 12.45 1.01 14.26
C LYS A 22 11.01 0.70 14.66
N PRO A 23 10.47 -0.43 14.16
CA PRO A 23 9.15 -0.91 14.59
C PRO A 23 9.10 -1.20 16.10
N TYR A 24 7.90 -1.06 16.69
CA TYR A 24 7.64 -1.46 18.07
C TYR A 24 7.10 -2.88 18.13
N SER A 25 7.54 -3.64 19.13
CA SER A 25 7.05 -5.00 19.38
C SER A 25 5.77 -5.01 20.19
N TYR A 26 4.82 -5.86 19.79
CA TYR A 26 3.53 -6.08 20.45
C TYR A 26 3.22 -7.56 20.58
N LEU A 27 2.37 -7.93 21.53
CA LEU A 27 1.75 -9.26 21.58
C LEU A 27 0.68 -9.36 20.49
N MET A 28 0.68 -10.45 19.76
CA MET A 28 -0.29 -10.71 18.68
C MET A 28 -1.71 -10.92 19.22
N GLY A 29 -1.85 -11.41 20.46
CA GLY A 29 -3.12 -11.84 21.02
C GLY A 29 -3.71 -13.03 20.25
N ASP A 30 -5.05 -13.06 20.17
CA ASP A 30 -5.78 -14.11 19.44
C ASP A 30 -5.96 -13.79 17.94
N ALA A 31 -5.45 -12.64 17.49
CA ALA A 31 -5.58 -12.23 16.09
C ALA A 31 -4.57 -12.97 15.21
N ASP A 32 -5.05 -13.48 14.07
CA ASP A 32 -4.17 -13.98 13.01
C ASP A 32 -3.67 -12.79 12.19
N LEU A 33 -2.43 -12.36 12.47
CA LEU A 33 -1.80 -11.18 11.85
C LEU A 33 -0.70 -11.60 10.88
N GLY A 34 -0.74 -10.99 9.70
CA GLY A 34 0.29 -11.13 8.67
C GLY A 34 1.08 -9.84 8.45
N VAL A 35 2.21 -9.96 7.77
CA VAL A 35 2.99 -8.79 7.33
C VAL A 35 2.15 -7.93 6.41
N GLY A 36 2.17 -6.62 6.63
CA GLY A 36 1.36 -5.65 5.89
C GLY A 36 0.02 -5.32 6.52
N ASP A 37 -0.48 -6.13 7.45
CA ASP A 37 -1.77 -5.86 8.11
C ASP A 37 -1.77 -4.51 8.81
N PHE A 38 -2.88 -3.77 8.63
CA PHE A 38 -3.12 -2.54 9.36
C PHE A 38 -3.74 -2.86 10.72
N VAL A 39 -3.13 -2.35 11.76
CA VAL A 39 -3.51 -2.66 13.16
C VAL A 39 -3.65 -1.40 14.00
N LEU A 40 -4.49 -1.48 15.02
CA LEU A 40 -4.59 -0.47 16.06
C LEU A 40 -3.72 -0.89 17.25
N VAL A 41 -2.79 -0.05 17.64
CA VAL A 41 -1.84 -0.33 18.73
C VAL A 41 -1.80 0.79 19.75
N PRO A 42 -1.55 0.46 21.05
CA PRO A 42 -1.38 1.46 22.07
C PRO A 42 0.04 2.05 22.03
N ILE A 43 0.16 3.39 22.04
CA ILE A 43 1.43 4.12 22.15
C ILE A 43 1.33 5.07 23.34
N GLY A 44 2.01 4.74 24.43
CA GLY A 44 1.87 5.46 25.69
C GLY A 44 0.43 5.44 26.19
N ARG A 45 -0.21 6.62 26.24
CA ARG A 45 -1.64 6.81 26.60
C ARG A 45 -2.57 6.97 25.39
N ARG A 46 -2.04 6.90 24.19
CA ARG A 46 -2.78 7.10 22.93
C ARG A 46 -2.87 5.79 22.16
N GLN A 47 -3.71 5.78 21.15
CA GLN A 47 -3.82 4.71 20.15
C GLN A 47 -3.38 5.24 18.81
N SER A 48 -2.73 4.39 18.02
CA SER A 48 -2.29 4.71 16.67
C SER A 48 -2.59 3.58 15.72
N VAL A 49 -2.87 3.91 14.49
CA VAL A 49 -2.79 2.95 13.39
C VAL A 49 -1.32 2.67 13.12
N GLY A 50 -1.01 1.42 12.88
CA GLY A 50 0.30 0.95 12.46
C GLY A 50 0.17 -0.13 11.40
N VAL A 51 1.30 -0.55 10.86
CA VAL A 51 1.41 -1.63 9.88
C VAL A 51 2.32 -2.71 10.43
N VAL A 52 1.90 -3.96 10.35
CA VAL A 52 2.75 -5.10 10.74
C VAL A 52 3.93 -5.17 9.76
N HIS A 53 5.13 -4.91 10.27
CA HIS A 53 6.37 -4.89 9.49
C HIS A 53 7.01 -6.28 9.42
N SER A 54 7.02 -6.99 10.55
CA SER A 54 7.56 -8.35 10.62
C SER A 54 6.93 -9.15 11.75
N LEU A 55 6.97 -10.45 11.62
CA LEU A 55 6.61 -11.41 12.66
C LEU A 55 7.89 -11.87 13.36
N GLY A 56 7.84 -12.15 14.66
CA GLY A 56 8.97 -12.78 15.34
C GLY A 56 9.41 -12.11 16.62
N ALA A 57 10.61 -12.47 17.08
CA ALA A 57 11.12 -12.17 18.40
C ALA A 57 11.13 -10.66 18.72
N PRO A 58 10.65 -10.27 19.90
CA PRO A 58 10.71 -8.89 20.33
C PRO A 58 12.12 -8.50 20.80
N ASP A 59 12.46 -7.22 20.65
CA ASP A 59 13.70 -6.64 21.19
C ASP A 59 13.64 -6.41 22.72
N VAL A 60 12.48 -6.67 23.33
CA VAL A 60 12.21 -6.38 24.76
C VAL A 60 11.52 -7.57 25.44
N ASP A 61 11.57 -7.57 26.76
CA ASP A 61 10.92 -8.59 27.58
C ASP A 61 9.41 -8.69 27.27
N LEU A 62 8.91 -9.91 27.10
CA LEU A 62 7.50 -10.21 26.81
C LEU A 62 6.53 -9.63 27.85
N SER A 63 6.97 -9.52 29.11
CA SER A 63 6.15 -8.98 30.22
C SER A 63 5.83 -7.50 30.04
N ARG A 64 6.62 -6.78 29.25
CA ARG A 64 6.47 -5.34 28.99
C ARG A 64 5.67 -5.05 27.72
N LEU A 65 5.40 -6.07 26.91
CA LEU A 65 4.67 -5.90 25.65
C LEU A 65 3.17 -5.71 25.90
N LYS A 66 2.60 -4.76 25.19
CA LYS A 66 1.15 -4.58 25.13
C LYS A 66 0.58 -5.39 23.96
N PRO A 67 -0.68 -5.83 24.04
CA PRO A 67 -1.32 -6.49 22.91
C PRO A 67 -1.67 -5.50 21.79
N VAL A 68 -1.73 -6.01 20.55
CA VAL A 68 -2.44 -5.36 19.46
C VAL A 68 -3.91 -5.26 19.85
N MET A 69 -4.53 -4.11 19.63
CA MET A 69 -5.91 -3.84 20.06
C MET A 69 -6.94 -4.29 19.05
N ASP A 70 -6.66 -4.09 17.76
CA ASP A 70 -7.58 -4.43 16.68
C ASP A 70 -6.82 -4.58 15.36
N ARG A 71 -7.41 -5.32 14.39
CA ARG A 71 -6.97 -5.43 12.99
C ARG A 71 -8.01 -4.79 12.09
N PHE A 72 -7.58 -3.95 11.17
CA PHE A 72 -8.48 -3.33 10.20
C PHE A 72 -8.82 -4.31 9.06
N PRO A 73 -10.11 -4.43 8.68
CA PRO A 73 -10.56 -5.32 7.61
C PRO A 73 -10.31 -4.69 6.22
N VAL A 74 -9.07 -4.35 5.96
CA VAL A 74 -8.62 -3.81 4.67
C VAL A 74 -7.49 -4.67 4.11
N PRO A 75 -7.24 -4.65 2.80
CA PRO A 75 -6.11 -5.36 2.22
C PRO A 75 -4.79 -4.96 2.90
N PRO A 76 -3.87 -5.89 3.12
CA PRO A 76 -2.58 -5.58 3.71
C PRO A 76 -1.74 -4.69 2.79
N MET A 77 -0.86 -3.90 3.38
CA MET A 77 0.16 -3.17 2.62
C MET A 77 1.06 -4.15 1.89
N PRO A 78 1.23 -4.04 0.57
CA PRO A 78 2.10 -4.94 -0.19
C PRO A 78 3.54 -4.93 0.34
N GLU A 79 4.20 -6.07 0.31
CA GLU A 79 5.60 -6.19 0.75
C GLU A 79 6.55 -5.27 -0.03
N SER A 80 6.26 -5.05 -1.33
CA SER A 80 7.00 -4.10 -2.16
C SER A 80 6.93 -2.67 -1.61
N GLN A 81 5.80 -2.28 -1.05
CA GLN A 81 5.61 -0.97 -0.44
C GLN A 81 6.33 -0.87 0.91
N LEU A 82 6.30 -1.92 1.73
CA LEU A 82 7.09 -1.96 2.97
C LEU A 82 8.58 -1.83 2.67
N ARG A 83 9.09 -2.58 1.70
CA ARG A 83 10.50 -2.46 1.25
C ARG A 83 10.84 -1.07 0.74
N LEU A 84 9.90 -0.40 0.05
CA LEU A 84 10.08 0.98 -0.41
C LEU A 84 10.20 1.94 0.79
N LEU A 85 9.38 1.79 1.83
CA LEU A 85 9.47 2.63 3.04
C LEU A 85 10.84 2.46 3.71
N ASP A 86 11.31 1.22 3.86
CA ASP A 86 12.63 0.93 4.45
C ASP A 86 13.77 1.51 3.60
N TRP A 87 13.66 1.38 2.27
CA TRP A 87 14.65 1.94 1.35
C TRP A 87 14.69 3.47 1.44
N ILE A 88 13.53 4.14 1.43
CA ILE A 88 13.47 5.62 1.57
C ILE A 88 14.08 6.05 2.90
N ALA A 89 13.71 5.39 4.01
CA ALA A 89 14.23 5.70 5.33
C ALA A 89 15.76 5.58 5.36
N LYS A 90 16.30 4.50 4.82
CA LYS A 90 17.75 4.26 4.73
C LYS A 90 18.44 5.28 3.82
N TYR A 91 17.85 5.58 2.65
CA TYR A 91 18.45 6.49 1.67
C TYR A 91 18.47 7.93 2.17
N THR A 92 17.40 8.37 2.83
CA THR A 92 17.27 9.74 3.34
C THR A 92 17.78 9.91 4.77
N MET A 93 18.22 8.83 5.42
CA MET A 93 18.58 8.79 6.85
C MET A 93 17.46 9.29 7.76
N ALA A 94 16.20 9.11 7.34
CA ALA A 94 15.02 9.48 8.10
C ALA A 94 14.52 8.30 8.94
N ASP A 95 13.79 8.60 10.02
CA ASP A 95 13.08 7.59 10.78
C ASP A 95 12.03 6.90 9.91
N VAL A 96 12.01 5.58 9.88
CA VAL A 96 11.06 4.81 9.06
C VAL A 96 9.61 5.10 9.43
N GLY A 97 9.32 5.40 10.70
CA GLY A 97 7.99 5.85 11.13
C GLY A 97 7.58 7.20 10.55
N SER A 98 8.54 8.11 10.32
CA SER A 98 8.28 9.37 9.62
C SER A 98 7.97 9.15 8.14
N VAL A 99 8.64 8.19 7.50
CA VAL A 99 8.35 7.79 6.12
C VAL A 99 6.97 7.15 6.02
N LEU A 100 6.61 6.25 6.94
CA LEU A 100 5.26 5.69 7.01
C LEU A 100 4.19 6.78 7.14
N LYS A 101 4.46 7.84 7.93
CA LYS A 101 3.53 8.96 8.08
C LYS A 101 3.24 9.68 6.76
N MET A 102 4.19 9.73 5.84
CA MET A 102 3.98 10.27 4.49
C MET A 102 3.10 9.36 3.64
N ALA A 103 3.29 8.04 3.75
CA ALA A 103 2.50 7.03 3.05
C ALA A 103 1.10 6.83 3.67
N LEU A 104 0.95 7.14 4.97
CA LEU A 104 -0.30 7.02 5.73
C LEU A 104 -0.70 8.37 6.32
N PRO A 105 -1.11 9.35 5.54
CA PRO A 105 -1.51 10.67 6.03
C PRO A 105 -2.76 10.58 6.93
N ARG A 106 -2.95 11.59 7.78
CA ARG A 106 -4.08 11.62 8.74
C ARG A 106 -5.46 11.32 8.15
N PRO A 107 -5.84 11.78 6.94
CA PRO A 107 -7.12 11.41 6.34
C PRO A 107 -7.27 9.90 6.17
N VAL A 108 -6.21 9.21 5.71
CA VAL A 108 -6.19 7.75 5.54
C VAL A 108 -6.26 7.05 6.90
N GLU A 109 -5.48 7.50 7.89
CA GLU A 109 -5.54 6.99 9.26
C GLU A 109 -6.96 7.12 9.85
N ASN A 110 -7.61 8.26 9.66
CA ASN A 110 -8.98 8.48 10.11
C ASN A 110 -9.99 7.60 9.36
N ALA A 111 -9.79 7.39 8.04
CA ALA A 111 -10.63 6.50 7.25
C ALA A 111 -10.51 5.05 7.72
N LEU A 112 -9.29 4.57 8.00
CA LEU A 112 -9.07 3.24 8.56
C LEU A 112 -9.79 3.06 9.90
N LYS A 113 -9.70 4.02 10.81
CA LYS A 113 -10.40 3.98 12.12
C LYS A 113 -11.93 3.96 11.98
N LYS A 114 -12.46 4.49 10.88
CA LYS A 114 -13.90 4.55 10.57
C LYS A 114 -14.32 3.50 9.55
N ALA A 115 -13.39 2.68 9.05
CA ALA A 115 -13.68 1.68 8.03
C ALA A 115 -14.83 0.79 8.49
N PRO A 116 -15.84 0.56 7.64
CA PRO A 116 -16.92 -0.36 7.94
C PRO A 116 -16.35 -1.76 8.10
N LYS A 117 -16.94 -2.57 8.98
CA LYS A 117 -16.51 -3.96 9.19
C LYS A 117 -16.65 -4.84 7.93
N LYS A 118 -17.35 -4.36 6.91
CA LYS A 118 -17.39 -4.94 5.56
C LYS A 118 -16.91 -3.88 4.57
N PRO A 119 -15.96 -4.20 3.68
CA PRO A 119 -15.55 -3.26 2.65
C PRO A 119 -16.77 -2.93 1.77
N ASP A 120 -17.11 -1.65 1.65
CA ASP A 120 -18.01 -1.20 0.61
C ASP A 120 -17.34 -1.46 -0.73
N VAL A 121 -17.92 -2.33 -1.53
CA VAL A 121 -17.53 -2.45 -2.93
C VAL A 121 -17.99 -1.16 -3.59
N TYR A 122 -17.06 -0.24 -3.81
CA TYR A 122 -17.35 0.94 -4.63
C TYR A 122 -17.79 0.43 -6.01
N PRO A 123 -19.02 0.70 -6.45
CA PRO A 123 -19.42 0.29 -7.78
C PRO A 123 -18.48 0.94 -8.78
N CYS A 124 -17.87 0.12 -9.62
CA CYS A 124 -17.09 0.62 -10.74
C CYS A 124 -18.04 1.48 -11.57
N THR A 125 -17.88 2.78 -11.52
CA THR A 125 -18.63 3.70 -12.38
C THR A 125 -18.35 3.28 -13.81
N GLN A 126 -19.38 3.21 -14.64
CA GLN A 126 -19.27 2.80 -16.04
C GLN A 126 -18.07 3.51 -16.68
N VAL A 127 -17.18 2.71 -17.28
CA VAL A 127 -16.03 3.24 -18.01
C VAL A 127 -16.56 4.24 -19.03
N PRO A 128 -16.15 5.51 -18.97
CA PRO A 128 -16.53 6.46 -20.00
C PRO A 128 -16.05 5.91 -21.33
N GLN A 129 -16.99 5.62 -22.24
CA GLN A 129 -16.58 5.31 -23.60
C GLN A 129 -15.94 6.56 -24.16
N ILE A 130 -14.64 6.49 -24.45
CA ILE A 130 -13.92 7.56 -25.14
C ILE A 130 -14.50 7.59 -26.56
N LYS A 131 -15.53 8.41 -26.74
CA LYS A 131 -16.11 8.65 -28.07
C LYS A 131 -15.24 9.68 -28.76
N GLY A 132 -14.48 9.23 -29.70
CA GLY A 132 -13.74 10.06 -30.63
C GLY A 132 -12.89 9.17 -31.51
N ASP A 133 -13.22 9.10 -32.80
CA ASP A 133 -12.36 8.53 -33.82
C ASP A 133 -11.15 9.47 -34.02
N VAL A 134 -10.21 9.45 -33.05
CA VAL A 134 -8.94 10.14 -33.24
C VAL A 134 -8.05 9.20 -34.02
N GLU A 135 -7.79 9.52 -35.30
CA GLU A 135 -6.79 8.82 -36.07
C GLU A 135 -5.41 9.08 -35.50
N LEU A 136 -4.83 8.03 -34.94
CA LEU A 136 -3.46 8.07 -34.43
C LEU A 136 -2.46 8.06 -35.59
N SER A 137 -1.41 8.85 -35.49
CA SER A 137 -0.26 8.75 -36.41
C SER A 137 0.45 7.40 -36.26
N HIS A 138 1.26 7.03 -37.23
CA HIS A 138 2.02 5.78 -37.19
C HIS A 138 2.85 5.63 -35.90
N ASP A 139 3.54 6.69 -35.50
CA ASP A 139 4.37 6.69 -34.25
C ASP A 139 3.52 6.56 -32.99
N GLN A 140 2.35 7.20 -32.97
CA GLN A 140 1.41 7.08 -31.86
C GLN A 140 0.84 5.67 -31.72
N VAL A 141 0.52 5.01 -32.84
CA VAL A 141 0.09 3.60 -32.86
C VAL A 141 1.17 2.70 -32.30
N GLN A 142 2.42 2.84 -32.75
CA GLN A 142 3.52 2.04 -32.23
C GLN A 142 3.75 2.26 -30.72
N ALA A 143 3.63 3.51 -30.25
CA ALA A 143 3.77 3.81 -28.83
C ALA A 143 2.63 3.19 -28.02
N ALA A 144 1.39 3.30 -28.49
CA ALA A 144 0.21 2.69 -27.85
C ALA A 144 0.31 1.16 -27.79
N GLU A 145 0.81 0.52 -28.85
CA GLU A 145 1.03 -0.92 -28.87
C GLU A 145 2.06 -1.36 -27.83
N LYS A 146 3.18 -0.65 -27.70
CA LYS A 146 4.20 -0.95 -26.67
C LYS A 146 3.63 -0.85 -25.26
N ILE A 147 2.86 0.22 -24.95
CA ILE A 147 2.22 0.37 -23.67
C ILE A 147 1.20 -0.76 -23.44
N SER A 148 0.42 -1.11 -24.47
CA SER A 148 -0.54 -2.20 -24.43
C SER A 148 0.10 -3.56 -24.13
N GLN A 149 1.26 -3.83 -24.71
CA GLN A 149 2.04 -5.06 -24.45
C GLN A 149 2.53 -5.10 -23.00
N ALA A 150 3.01 -3.97 -22.46
CA ALA A 150 3.42 -3.87 -21.07
C ALA A 150 2.24 -4.12 -20.09
N VAL A 151 1.05 -3.58 -20.42
CA VAL A 151 -0.18 -3.85 -19.66
C VAL A 151 -0.56 -5.34 -19.71
N ASP A 152 -0.41 -5.99 -20.88
CA ASP A 152 -0.70 -7.42 -21.05
C ASP A 152 0.26 -8.31 -20.29
N ALA A 153 1.53 -7.90 -20.20
CA ALA A 153 2.56 -8.66 -19.50
C ALA A 153 2.30 -8.76 -17.98
N GLY A 154 1.45 -7.88 -17.41
CA GLY A 154 1.04 -7.93 -16.00
C GLY A 154 2.17 -7.76 -14.99
N ARG A 155 3.30 -7.17 -15.40
CA ARG A 155 4.47 -6.91 -14.58
C ARG A 155 4.81 -5.43 -14.59
N PHE A 156 5.53 -4.98 -13.55
CA PHE A 156 6.04 -3.61 -13.53
C PHE A 156 6.98 -3.36 -14.70
N GLU A 157 6.69 -2.31 -15.46
CA GLU A 157 7.54 -1.81 -16.55
C GLU A 157 7.49 -0.28 -16.57
N ALA A 158 8.65 0.36 -16.64
CA ALA A 158 8.77 1.80 -16.77
C ALA A 158 8.93 2.16 -18.24
N LEU A 159 8.02 2.97 -18.77
CA LEU A 159 8.03 3.43 -20.16
C LEU A 159 8.17 4.95 -20.18
N LEU A 160 9.06 5.46 -21.03
CA LEU A 160 9.20 6.88 -21.29
C LEU A 160 8.56 7.18 -22.65
N LEU A 161 7.51 8.00 -22.66
CA LEU A 161 6.91 8.54 -23.89
C LEU A 161 7.46 9.95 -24.12
N ASP A 162 8.45 10.06 -25.00
CA ASP A 162 9.04 11.34 -25.39
C ASP A 162 8.31 11.93 -26.60
N GLY A 163 8.21 13.26 -26.65
CA GLY A 163 7.57 13.99 -27.73
C GLY A 163 7.33 15.45 -27.39
N VAL A 164 7.29 16.29 -28.42
CA VAL A 164 7.03 17.74 -28.25
C VAL A 164 5.65 18.01 -27.70
N THR A 165 5.41 19.21 -27.20
CA THR A 165 4.08 19.66 -26.77
C THR A 165 3.12 19.61 -27.96
N GLY A 166 1.91 19.06 -27.74
CA GLY A 166 0.92 18.90 -28.82
C GLY A 166 1.13 17.68 -29.73
N SER A 167 2.10 16.80 -29.45
CA SER A 167 2.33 15.58 -30.26
C SER A 167 1.31 14.46 -30.03
N GLY A 168 0.24 14.70 -29.28
CA GLY A 168 -0.81 13.71 -29.05
C GLY A 168 -0.43 12.59 -28.05
N LYS A 169 0.46 12.87 -27.10
CA LYS A 169 0.81 11.91 -26.04
C LYS A 169 -0.41 11.48 -25.23
N THR A 170 -1.36 12.38 -25.05
CA THR A 170 -2.60 12.11 -24.28
C THR A 170 -3.44 11.05 -24.98
N GLU A 171 -3.56 11.08 -26.27
CA GLU A 171 -4.29 10.08 -27.08
C GLU A 171 -3.68 8.69 -26.92
N VAL A 172 -2.34 8.63 -26.89
CA VAL A 172 -1.60 7.37 -26.64
C VAL A 172 -1.91 6.82 -25.23
N TYR A 173 -1.94 7.68 -24.21
CA TYR A 173 -2.31 7.24 -22.85
C TYR A 173 -3.75 6.75 -22.78
N PHE A 174 -4.68 7.40 -23.47
CA PHE A 174 -6.09 7.00 -23.46
C PHE A 174 -6.31 5.61 -24.06
N GLN A 175 -5.56 5.23 -25.08
CA GLN A 175 -5.62 3.86 -25.62
C GLN A 175 -5.20 2.83 -24.56
N ALA A 176 -4.11 3.10 -23.84
CA ALA A 176 -3.65 2.23 -22.76
C ALA A 176 -4.66 2.16 -21.59
N MET A 177 -5.26 3.29 -21.23
CA MET A 177 -6.26 3.38 -20.16
C MET A 177 -7.50 2.56 -20.50
N SER A 178 -8.02 2.64 -21.73
CA SER A 178 -9.17 1.84 -22.17
C SER A 178 -8.91 0.36 -21.96
N LYS A 179 -7.74 -0.13 -22.31
CA LYS A 179 -7.36 -1.52 -22.14
C LYS A 179 -7.27 -1.95 -20.67
N ILE A 180 -6.77 -1.08 -19.79
CA ILE A 180 -6.71 -1.34 -18.35
C ILE A 180 -8.12 -1.43 -17.77
N PHE A 181 -9.02 -0.54 -18.16
CA PHE A 181 -10.40 -0.54 -17.72
C PHE A 181 -11.18 -1.77 -18.21
N GLU A 182 -10.97 -2.22 -19.45
CA GLU A 182 -11.55 -3.46 -19.98
C GLU A 182 -11.18 -4.68 -19.13
N LYS A 183 -9.98 -4.66 -18.54
CA LYS A 183 -9.48 -5.69 -17.59
C LYS A 183 -9.96 -5.49 -16.15
N GLY A 184 -10.79 -4.47 -15.87
CA GLY A 184 -11.23 -4.13 -14.52
C GLY A 184 -10.15 -3.50 -13.65
N GLY A 185 -9.06 -3.02 -14.24
CA GLY A 185 -7.96 -2.35 -13.55
C GLY A 185 -8.27 -0.89 -13.19
N GLN A 186 -7.30 -0.25 -12.54
CA GLN A 186 -7.37 1.16 -12.15
C GLN A 186 -6.18 1.92 -12.74
N VAL A 187 -6.39 3.19 -13.03
CA VAL A 187 -5.36 4.09 -13.57
C VAL A 187 -5.21 5.29 -12.66
N LEU A 188 -3.98 5.63 -12.32
CA LEU A 188 -3.64 6.87 -11.63
C LEU A 188 -2.87 7.77 -12.59
N ILE A 189 -3.40 8.99 -12.83
CA ILE A 189 -2.76 10.01 -13.64
C ILE A 189 -2.28 11.12 -12.71
N LEU A 190 -0.99 11.42 -12.76
CA LEU A 190 -0.39 12.53 -12.04
C LEU A 190 0.00 13.60 -13.08
N LEU A 191 -0.63 14.75 -12.99
CA LEU A 191 -0.37 15.90 -13.85
C LEU A 191 0.27 17.02 -13.03
N PRO A 192 1.18 17.83 -13.63
CA PRO A 192 1.78 18.97 -12.96
C PRO A 192 0.76 20.07 -12.66
#